data_ead3b24505501f77df341a426d003b5e
#
_entry.id   ead3b24505501f77df341a426d003b5e
#
_cell.length_a   1.000
_cell.length_b   1.000
_cell.length_c   1.000
_cell.angle_alpha   90.00
_cell.angle_beta   90.00
_cell.angle_gamma   90.00
#
_symmetry.space_group_name_H-M   'P 1'
#
loop_
_entity.id
_entity.type
_entity.pdbx_description
1 polymer ?
#
loop_
_entity_poly.entity_id
_entity_poly.type
_entity_poly.pdbx_seq_one_letter_code
_entity_poly.pdbx_strand_id
1 'polypeptide(L)'
;FGDCRETMRRWKEQGVKAQTCVTSPPYYGLRDYGTAKWNGGDVNCDHSISMPTKWNDPKRGTSVLRPETSHRGGSSANCHKCGATRIDSQIGLEETPDEYIKAMVEVFRCVWDVLDDDGTLWMNIGDSYFSDTKGSGGPSAKQDRNGGSRYESKKFQRTNGIKPKDLIGIPWMLAFALRADGWYLRQDIIWHKPNPMPESVQDRCTKAHEYIFLLSKSQKYYFDNEAIAEPLASASIARLSQTNLENQKGSDRVPGKTNGNMKAVYCGSDKPYIGKSTKDYGAGGAQDASATKARIVDRILSGEITTRNKRSVWTVTTKPYKGAHFATFPPDLITPCILAGAPAGGIVLDPFMGSGTTAAVAIANGRNYLGCELNSAYKELQDIRIRDAHLGTAQMELI
;
A
#
# COMPACT_ATOMS: atom_id res chain seq x y z
N PHE A 1 -11.30 17.91 -4.69
CA PHE A 1 -11.31 17.04 -5.89
C PHE A 1 -10.46 17.67 -6.99
N GLY A 2 -9.72 16.83 -7.74
CA GLY A 2 -8.80 17.22 -8.80
C GLY A 2 -7.46 16.51 -8.70
N ASP A 3 -6.47 16.96 -9.49
CA ASP A 3 -5.10 16.41 -9.45
C ASP A 3 -4.48 16.64 -8.07
N CYS A 4 -4.00 15.56 -7.46
CA CYS A 4 -3.41 15.61 -6.12
C CYS A 4 -2.16 16.48 -6.06
N ARG A 5 -1.36 16.54 -7.15
CA ARG A 5 -0.14 17.35 -7.25
C ARG A 5 -0.47 18.83 -7.18
N GLU A 6 -1.48 19.29 -7.92
CA GLU A 6 -1.93 20.69 -7.89
C GLU A 6 -2.50 21.07 -6.53
N THR A 7 -3.28 20.17 -5.93
CA THR A 7 -3.88 20.40 -4.62
C THR A 7 -2.81 20.50 -3.52
N MET A 8 -1.84 19.58 -3.50
CA MET A 8 -0.76 19.59 -2.52
C MET A 8 0.20 20.77 -2.68
N ARG A 9 0.45 21.25 -3.91
CA ARG A 9 1.23 22.49 -4.13
C ARG A 9 0.54 23.70 -3.50
N ARG A 10 -0.79 23.82 -3.66
CA ARG A 10 -1.56 24.89 -2.98
C ARG A 10 -1.50 24.75 -1.46
N TRP A 11 -1.58 23.56 -0.91
CA TRP A 11 -1.44 23.34 0.53
C TRP A 11 -0.05 23.71 1.04
N LYS A 12 1.00 23.42 0.28
CA LYS A 12 2.36 23.87 0.58
C LYS A 12 2.44 25.40 0.68
N GLU A 13 1.87 26.11 -0.31
CA GLU A 13 1.83 27.60 -0.32
C GLU A 13 1.04 28.16 0.86
N GLN A 14 0.03 27.46 1.34
CA GLN A 14 -0.76 27.80 2.50
C GLN A 14 -0.12 27.41 3.84
N GLY A 15 1.06 26.77 3.82
CA GLY A 15 1.76 26.32 5.01
C GLY A 15 1.09 25.12 5.71
N VAL A 16 0.22 24.38 5.02
CA VAL A 16 -0.44 23.19 5.56
C VAL A 16 0.58 22.10 5.81
N LYS A 17 0.50 21.45 6.98
CA LYS A 17 1.37 20.34 7.38
C LYS A 17 0.56 19.16 7.87
N ALA A 18 1.00 17.95 7.48
CA ALA A 18 0.44 16.67 7.90
C ALA A 18 1.52 15.84 8.61
N GLN A 19 1.15 15.09 9.64
CA GLN A 19 2.08 14.26 10.41
C GLN A 19 2.40 12.95 9.71
N THR A 20 1.45 12.40 8.97
CA THR A 20 1.68 11.16 8.22
C THR A 20 0.87 11.13 6.94
N CYS A 21 1.39 10.42 5.93
CA CYS A 21 0.66 10.02 4.73
C CYS A 21 0.39 8.51 4.78
N VAL A 22 -0.88 8.12 4.64
CA VAL A 22 -1.30 6.71 4.58
C VAL A 22 -2.12 6.54 3.32
N THR A 23 -1.61 5.77 2.35
CA THR A 23 -2.20 5.75 1.00
C THR A 23 -2.00 4.42 0.28
N SER A 24 -2.84 4.19 -0.73
CA SER A 24 -2.66 3.16 -1.75
C SER A 24 -2.79 3.81 -3.13
N PRO A 25 -1.67 4.03 -3.82
CA PRO A 25 -1.70 4.63 -5.15
C PRO A 25 -2.42 3.74 -6.17
N PRO A 26 -2.88 4.29 -7.31
CA PRO A 26 -3.36 3.49 -8.43
C PRO A 26 -2.29 2.51 -8.90
N TYR A 27 -2.63 1.22 -8.98
CA TYR A 27 -1.67 0.19 -9.38
C TYR A 27 -1.42 0.24 -10.90
N TYR A 28 -0.18 0.04 -11.29
CA TYR A 28 0.24 0.05 -12.68
C TYR A 28 -0.51 -0.98 -13.53
N GLY A 29 -1.10 -0.52 -14.64
CA GLY A 29 -1.73 -1.36 -15.64
C GLY A 29 -3.04 -2.04 -15.23
N LEU A 30 -3.62 -1.73 -14.04
CA LEU A 30 -4.77 -2.49 -13.55
C LEU A 30 -6.12 -1.90 -13.96
N ARG A 31 -6.32 -0.57 -13.97
CA ARG A 31 -7.66 0.00 -14.14
C ARG A 31 -7.66 1.38 -14.79
N ASP A 32 -8.61 1.60 -15.68
CA ASP A 32 -9.06 2.90 -16.13
C ASP A 32 -10.27 3.29 -15.26
N TYR A 33 -10.16 4.39 -14.51
CA TYR A 33 -11.23 4.91 -13.64
C TYR A 33 -12.17 5.87 -14.39
N GLY A 34 -11.98 6.05 -15.72
CA GLY A 34 -12.82 6.89 -16.54
C GLY A 34 -12.72 8.39 -16.24
N THR A 35 -11.58 8.84 -15.76
CA THR A 35 -11.34 10.23 -15.33
C THR A 35 -10.94 11.17 -16.47
N ALA A 36 -10.75 10.63 -17.68
CA ALA A 36 -10.37 11.42 -18.85
C ALA A 36 -11.42 12.47 -19.19
N LYS A 37 -10.94 13.65 -19.57
CA LYS A 37 -11.76 14.77 -20.02
C LYS A 37 -11.47 15.09 -21.49
N TRP A 38 -12.45 15.63 -22.21
CA TRP A 38 -12.26 16.11 -23.55
C TRP A 38 -11.98 17.62 -23.53
N ASN A 39 -10.98 18.06 -24.27
CA ASN A 39 -10.60 19.45 -24.42
C ASN A 39 -10.77 19.89 -25.86
N GLY A 40 -11.47 21.00 -26.08
CA GLY A 40 -11.81 21.51 -27.41
C GLY A 40 -12.91 20.70 -28.11
N GLY A 41 -13.07 20.91 -29.41
CA GLY A 41 -14.10 20.28 -30.22
C GLY A 41 -15.52 20.83 -29.99
N ASP A 42 -16.53 20.09 -30.41
CA ASP A 42 -17.95 20.48 -30.29
C ASP A 42 -18.47 20.06 -28.90
N VAL A 43 -19.02 21.01 -28.16
CA VAL A 43 -19.59 20.82 -26.82
C VAL A 43 -20.78 19.86 -26.80
N ASN A 44 -21.50 19.69 -27.92
CA ASN A 44 -22.63 18.78 -28.06
C ASN A 44 -22.22 17.39 -28.59
N CYS A 45 -20.91 17.15 -28.77
CA CYS A 45 -20.43 15.89 -29.26
C CYS A 45 -20.37 14.85 -28.11
N ASP A 46 -20.90 13.67 -28.37
CA ASP A 46 -20.83 12.52 -27.46
C ASP A 46 -19.43 11.88 -27.37
N HIS A 47 -18.46 12.47 -28.01
CA HIS A 47 -17.05 12.12 -28.14
C HIS A 47 -16.79 10.60 -28.29
N SER A 48 -16.27 10.19 -29.43
CA SER A 48 -15.92 8.79 -29.72
C SER A 48 -14.45 8.65 -30.08
N ILE A 49 -13.78 7.68 -29.47
CA ILE A 49 -12.36 7.35 -29.72
C ILE A 49 -12.22 6.39 -30.93
N SER A 50 -13.28 5.66 -31.28
CA SER A 50 -13.23 4.64 -32.32
C SER A 50 -14.22 4.92 -33.44
N MET A 51 -13.74 4.85 -34.70
CA MET A 51 -14.66 4.77 -35.83
C MET A 51 -15.50 3.50 -35.74
N PRO A 52 -16.81 3.57 -36.07
CA PRO A 52 -17.65 2.37 -36.21
C PRO A 52 -17.03 1.47 -37.29
N THR A 53 -16.44 0.36 -36.91
CA THR A 53 -15.92 -0.65 -37.85
C THR A 53 -17.11 -1.46 -38.39
N LYS A 54 -17.31 -1.44 -39.69
CA LYS A 54 -18.19 -2.40 -40.39
C LYS A 54 -17.61 -3.79 -40.19
N TRP A 55 -18.33 -4.65 -39.48
CA TRP A 55 -17.93 -6.06 -39.32
C TRP A 55 -18.85 -6.91 -40.21
N ASN A 56 -18.23 -7.67 -41.12
CA ASN A 56 -18.93 -8.66 -41.90
C ASN A 56 -19.08 -9.94 -41.06
N ASP A 57 -20.28 -10.28 -40.68
CA ASP A 57 -20.57 -11.55 -40.05
C ASP A 57 -20.55 -12.65 -41.14
N PRO A 58 -19.53 -13.55 -41.12
CA PRO A 58 -19.40 -14.60 -42.13
C PRO A 58 -20.59 -15.60 -42.12
N LYS A 59 -21.37 -15.63 -41.04
CA LYS A 59 -22.52 -16.52 -40.89
C LYS A 59 -23.85 -15.92 -41.33
N ARG A 60 -23.94 -14.59 -41.52
CA ARG A 60 -25.21 -13.89 -41.84
C ARG A 60 -25.17 -13.06 -43.11
N GLY A 61 -24.03 -12.91 -43.77
CA GLY A 61 -23.88 -12.17 -45.02
C GLY A 61 -24.31 -10.69 -45.00
N THR A 62 -24.56 -10.11 -43.81
CA THR A 62 -25.04 -8.73 -43.66
C THR A 62 -24.02 -7.92 -42.84
N SER A 63 -23.73 -6.71 -43.30
CA SER A 63 -22.96 -5.71 -42.57
C SER A 63 -23.83 -5.12 -41.47
N VAL A 64 -23.53 -5.40 -40.19
CA VAL A 64 -24.23 -4.81 -39.06
C VAL A 64 -23.32 -3.79 -38.39
N LEU A 65 -23.83 -2.58 -38.16
CA LEU A 65 -23.15 -1.61 -37.29
C LEU A 65 -23.24 -2.13 -35.86
N ARG A 66 -22.12 -2.31 -35.20
CA ARG A 66 -22.11 -2.63 -33.76
C ARG A 66 -22.68 -1.47 -32.98
N PRO A 67 -23.53 -1.73 -31.98
CA PRO A 67 -23.96 -0.68 -31.04
C PRO A 67 -22.74 -0.05 -30.36
N GLU A 68 -22.78 1.25 -30.16
CA GLU A 68 -21.67 2.11 -29.64
C GLU A 68 -21.22 1.81 -28.21
N THR A 69 -21.75 0.78 -27.55
CA THR A 69 -21.47 0.47 -26.16
C THR A 69 -20.15 -0.28 -25.91
N SER A 70 -19.38 -0.59 -26.96
CA SER A 70 -18.04 -1.17 -26.78
C SER A 70 -16.99 -0.06 -26.88
N HIS A 71 -16.62 0.53 -25.76
CA HIS A 71 -15.41 1.35 -25.65
C HIS A 71 -14.18 0.49 -25.95
N ARG A 72 -13.87 0.30 -27.22
CA ARG A 72 -12.56 -0.20 -27.62
C ARG A 72 -11.61 0.98 -27.57
N GLY A 73 -10.74 1.00 -26.55
CA GLY A 73 -9.66 1.94 -26.43
C GLY A 73 -8.74 1.90 -27.65
N GLY A 74 -9.07 2.68 -28.65
CA GLY A 74 -8.12 3.05 -29.69
C GLY A 74 -7.18 4.09 -29.08
N SER A 75 -5.90 4.02 -29.39
CA SER A 75 -4.86 4.95 -28.93
C SER A 75 -4.96 6.36 -29.57
N SER A 76 -6.11 6.73 -30.13
CA SER A 76 -6.34 8.06 -30.66
C SER A 76 -6.61 9.02 -29.52
N ALA A 77 -5.70 9.98 -29.33
CA ALA A 77 -5.89 11.07 -28.37
C ALA A 77 -7.03 12.04 -28.77
N ASN A 78 -7.59 11.89 -29.97
CA ASN A 78 -8.56 12.82 -30.53
C ASN A 78 -9.89 12.15 -30.87
N CYS A 79 -10.98 12.87 -30.62
CA CYS A 79 -12.33 12.45 -31.02
C CYS A 79 -12.44 12.43 -32.55
N HIS A 80 -12.89 11.30 -33.12
CA HIS A 80 -13.08 11.19 -34.57
C HIS A 80 -14.23 12.05 -35.12
N LYS A 81 -15.17 12.46 -34.27
CA LYS A 81 -16.35 13.24 -34.68
C LYS A 81 -16.04 14.73 -34.69
N CYS A 82 -15.38 15.26 -33.68
CA CYS A 82 -15.19 16.71 -33.51
C CYS A 82 -13.75 17.15 -33.29
N GLY A 83 -12.77 16.23 -33.29
CA GLY A 83 -11.37 16.54 -33.10
C GLY A 83 -10.94 16.91 -31.66
N ALA A 84 -11.86 16.88 -30.68
CA ALA A 84 -11.52 17.12 -29.28
C ALA A 84 -10.38 16.21 -28.82
N THR A 85 -9.45 16.74 -28.04
CA THR A 85 -8.34 15.97 -27.49
C THR A 85 -8.72 15.37 -26.14
N ARG A 86 -8.49 14.06 -25.96
CA ARG A 86 -8.69 13.40 -24.69
C ARG A 86 -7.47 13.66 -23.78
N ILE A 87 -7.71 14.28 -22.63
CA ILE A 87 -6.72 14.51 -21.58
C ILE A 87 -7.05 13.58 -20.43
N ASP A 88 -6.11 12.73 -20.07
CA ASP A 88 -6.25 11.83 -18.93
C ASP A 88 -5.10 12.11 -17.94
N SER A 89 -5.47 12.59 -16.76
CA SER A 89 -4.51 12.85 -15.67
C SER A 89 -4.37 11.67 -14.71
N GLN A 90 -5.02 10.54 -15.03
CA GLN A 90 -4.96 9.33 -14.21
C GLN A 90 -3.56 8.73 -14.27
N ILE A 91 -3.01 8.45 -13.10
CA ILE A 91 -1.77 7.68 -12.91
C ILE A 91 -2.12 6.18 -12.92
N GLY A 92 -1.21 5.35 -13.41
CA GLY A 92 -1.37 3.90 -13.54
C GLY A 92 -1.70 3.42 -14.96
N LEU A 93 -1.80 4.34 -15.93
CA LEU A 93 -2.06 4.06 -17.35
C LEU A 93 -0.85 4.37 -18.26
N GLU A 94 0.28 4.64 -17.67
CA GLU A 94 1.53 4.94 -18.40
C GLU A 94 1.94 3.77 -19.30
N GLU A 95 2.67 4.06 -20.37
CA GLU A 95 3.07 3.04 -21.35
C GLU A 95 4.13 2.10 -20.78
N THR A 96 4.97 2.60 -19.88
CA THR A 96 6.07 1.85 -19.29
C THR A 96 6.07 1.92 -17.77
N PRO A 97 6.59 0.88 -17.07
CA PRO A 97 6.79 0.92 -15.62
C PRO A 97 7.64 2.12 -15.18
N ASP A 98 8.66 2.47 -15.96
CA ASP A 98 9.56 3.58 -15.63
C ASP A 98 8.84 4.94 -15.65
N GLU A 99 7.93 5.16 -16.60
CA GLU A 99 7.09 6.36 -16.65
C GLU A 99 6.14 6.43 -15.46
N TYR A 100 5.53 5.31 -15.10
CA TYR A 100 4.70 5.21 -13.89
C TYR A 100 5.50 5.55 -12.63
N ILE A 101 6.71 4.99 -12.48
CA ILE A 101 7.58 5.29 -11.32
C ILE A 101 7.93 6.77 -11.26
N LYS A 102 8.25 7.41 -12.41
CA LYS A 102 8.50 8.86 -12.47
C LYS A 102 7.29 9.66 -12.01
N ALA A 103 6.09 9.36 -12.53
CA ALA A 103 4.85 10.02 -12.15
C ALA A 103 4.59 9.88 -10.63
N MET A 104 4.83 8.70 -10.08
CA MET A 104 4.66 8.45 -8.64
C MET A 104 5.69 9.20 -7.79
N VAL A 105 6.94 9.28 -8.21
CA VAL A 105 7.97 10.09 -7.51
C VAL A 105 7.57 11.56 -7.47
N GLU A 106 7.01 12.10 -8.55
CA GLU A 106 6.49 13.49 -8.57
C GLU A 106 5.36 13.70 -7.56
N VAL A 107 4.42 12.74 -7.45
CA VAL A 107 3.37 12.82 -6.42
C VAL A 107 3.98 12.81 -5.03
N PHE A 108 4.90 11.90 -4.75
CA PHE A 108 5.49 11.77 -3.41
C PHE A 108 6.44 12.92 -3.05
N ARG A 109 6.99 13.65 -4.03
CA ARG A 109 7.63 14.96 -3.77
C ARG A 109 6.63 16.00 -3.24
N CYS A 110 5.42 16.04 -3.83
CA CYS A 110 4.37 16.92 -3.30
C CYS A 110 3.92 16.49 -1.89
N VAL A 111 3.86 15.17 -1.61
CA VAL A 111 3.61 14.64 -0.27
C VAL A 111 4.73 15.08 0.69
N TRP A 112 5.99 14.96 0.30
CA TRP A 112 7.15 15.42 1.09
C TRP A 112 7.01 16.88 1.52
N ASP A 113 6.60 17.75 0.61
CA ASP A 113 6.43 19.17 0.85
C ASP A 113 5.35 19.49 1.91
N VAL A 114 4.29 18.69 1.95
CA VAL A 114 3.14 18.83 2.86
C VAL A 114 3.36 18.10 4.19
N LEU A 115 4.25 17.11 4.25
CA LEU A 115 4.56 16.44 5.52
C LEU A 115 5.41 17.31 6.44
N ASP A 116 5.21 17.14 7.75
CA ASP A 116 6.13 17.64 8.79
C ASP A 116 7.54 17.06 8.61
N ASP A 117 8.55 17.68 9.24
CA ASP A 117 9.93 17.27 9.08
C ASP A 117 10.24 15.90 9.68
N ASP A 118 9.46 15.47 10.67
CA ASP A 118 9.49 14.14 11.25
C ASP A 118 8.37 13.21 10.72
N GLY A 119 7.70 13.63 9.64
CA GLY A 119 6.56 12.93 9.05
C GLY A 119 6.93 11.60 8.39
N THR A 120 5.94 10.73 8.28
CA THR A 120 6.05 9.38 7.70
C THR A 120 5.11 9.17 6.52
N LEU A 121 5.52 8.26 5.63
CA LEU A 121 4.70 7.76 4.51
C LEU A 121 4.52 6.25 4.66
N TRP A 122 3.26 5.81 4.68
CA TRP A 122 2.84 4.41 4.67
C TRP A 122 2.14 4.12 3.35
N MET A 123 2.81 3.39 2.47
CA MET A 123 2.34 3.16 1.10
C MET A 123 2.01 1.69 0.90
N ASN A 124 0.71 1.37 0.75
CA ASN A 124 0.27 0.04 0.33
C ASN A 124 0.29 -0.06 -1.19
N ILE A 125 1.00 -1.05 -1.71
CA ILE A 125 1.11 -1.25 -3.16
C ILE A 125 1.25 -2.73 -3.50
N GLY A 126 0.51 -3.16 -4.52
CA GLY A 126 0.58 -4.49 -5.10
C GLY A 126 1.42 -4.53 -6.37
N ASP A 127 1.82 -5.73 -6.77
CA ASP A 127 2.58 -5.98 -7.97
C ASP A 127 1.76 -6.76 -8.99
N SER A 128 2.11 -6.68 -10.25
CA SER A 128 1.46 -7.37 -11.35
C SER A 128 2.46 -8.12 -12.23
N TYR A 129 1.94 -9.00 -13.07
CA TYR A 129 2.76 -9.77 -14.03
C TYR A 129 2.65 -9.15 -15.41
N PHE A 130 3.77 -9.11 -16.12
CA PHE A 130 3.79 -8.66 -17.49
C PHE A 130 3.10 -9.68 -18.40
N SER A 131 2.16 -9.18 -19.22
CA SER A 131 1.44 -10.00 -20.20
C SER A 131 1.47 -9.31 -21.56
N ASP A 132 2.00 -9.99 -22.57
CA ASP A 132 1.93 -9.55 -23.96
C ASP A 132 0.76 -10.18 -24.72
N THR A 133 0.07 -11.13 -24.10
CA THR A 133 -1.07 -11.80 -24.71
C THR A 133 -2.37 -11.08 -24.40
N LYS A 134 -3.06 -10.64 -25.44
CA LYS A 134 -4.52 -10.52 -25.39
C LYS A 134 -5.02 -11.87 -24.91
N GLY A 135 -5.60 -11.94 -23.72
CA GLY A 135 -6.24 -13.17 -23.27
C GLY A 135 -7.09 -13.71 -24.42
N SER A 136 -6.77 -14.88 -24.94
CA SER A 136 -7.50 -15.55 -26.00
C SER A 136 -8.89 -16.02 -25.56
N GLY A 137 -9.33 -15.64 -24.34
CA GLY A 137 -10.68 -15.77 -23.87
C GLY A 137 -11.53 -14.64 -24.47
N GLY A 138 -12.24 -14.95 -25.55
CA GLY A 138 -13.33 -14.10 -26.00
C GLY A 138 -14.31 -13.79 -24.86
N PRO A 139 -15.17 -12.76 -24.97
CA PRO A 139 -16.05 -12.34 -23.91
C PRO A 139 -16.92 -13.51 -23.45
N SER A 140 -16.65 -14.00 -22.23
CA SER A 140 -17.56 -14.95 -21.62
C SER A 140 -18.79 -14.20 -21.12
N ALA A 141 -19.97 -14.78 -21.31
CA ALA A 141 -21.25 -14.20 -20.85
C ALA A 141 -21.29 -13.91 -19.33
N LYS A 142 -20.32 -14.42 -18.57
CA LYS A 142 -20.12 -14.11 -17.14
C LYS A 142 -19.44 -12.77 -16.89
N GLN A 143 -18.62 -12.27 -17.84
CA GLN A 143 -17.95 -10.98 -17.69
C GLN A 143 -18.84 -9.79 -18.04
N ASP A 144 -19.91 -10.02 -18.80
CA ASP A 144 -20.88 -8.95 -19.14
C ASP A 144 -21.79 -8.56 -17.94
N ARG A 145 -21.91 -9.41 -16.93
CA ARG A 145 -22.72 -9.14 -15.72
C ARG A 145 -21.99 -8.33 -14.63
N ASN A 146 -20.68 -8.33 -14.65
CA ASN A 146 -19.88 -7.52 -13.73
C ASN A 146 -19.39 -6.32 -14.53
N GLY A 147 -20.02 -5.19 -14.49
CA GLY A 147 -19.65 -3.94 -15.19
C GLY A 147 -18.18 -3.48 -15.07
N GLY A 148 -17.27 -4.43 -14.93
CA GLY A 148 -15.84 -4.27 -14.97
C GLY A 148 -15.41 -3.86 -16.38
N SER A 149 -14.85 -2.66 -16.49
CA SER A 149 -14.22 -2.12 -17.67
C SER A 149 -13.34 -3.20 -18.33
N ARG A 150 -13.68 -3.58 -19.55
CA ARG A 150 -12.79 -4.37 -20.39
C ARG A 150 -11.58 -3.49 -20.73
N TYR A 151 -10.56 -3.53 -19.88
CA TYR A 151 -9.28 -2.97 -20.22
C TYR A 151 -8.74 -3.81 -21.39
N GLU A 152 -8.74 -3.25 -22.61
CA GLU A 152 -7.88 -3.77 -23.66
C GLU A 152 -6.44 -3.54 -23.16
N SER A 153 -5.79 -4.62 -22.75
CA SER A 153 -4.36 -4.55 -22.41
C SER A 153 -3.66 -3.83 -23.58
N LYS A 154 -3.27 -2.55 -23.35
CA LYS A 154 -2.32 -1.89 -24.24
C LYS A 154 -1.19 -2.91 -24.44
N LYS A 155 -0.72 -3.11 -25.66
CA LYS A 155 0.51 -3.84 -25.90
C LYS A 155 1.58 -3.05 -25.16
N PHE A 156 1.94 -3.51 -23.97
CA PHE A 156 3.09 -2.96 -23.29
C PHE A 156 4.28 -3.17 -24.23
N GLN A 157 4.90 -2.08 -24.64
CA GLN A 157 6.11 -2.19 -25.41
C GLN A 157 7.14 -2.94 -24.56
N ARG A 158 7.87 -3.86 -25.17
CA ARG A 158 8.98 -4.56 -24.50
C ARG A 158 10.01 -3.51 -24.08
N THR A 159 9.89 -3.03 -22.84
CA THR A 159 10.78 -2.04 -22.28
C THR A 159 11.67 -2.72 -21.25
N ASN A 160 12.95 -2.47 -21.34
CA ASN A 160 13.96 -2.84 -20.32
C ASN A 160 14.11 -4.35 -20.01
N GLY A 161 13.90 -5.23 -20.98
CA GLY A 161 14.17 -6.66 -20.80
C GLY A 161 13.09 -7.44 -20.03
N ILE A 162 11.97 -6.83 -19.67
CA ILE A 162 10.83 -7.54 -19.05
C ILE A 162 10.18 -8.47 -20.09
N LYS A 163 10.03 -9.73 -19.74
CA LYS A 163 9.47 -10.79 -20.59
C LYS A 163 8.04 -11.13 -20.15
N PRO A 164 7.23 -11.70 -21.07
CA PRO A 164 5.93 -12.27 -20.69
C PRO A 164 6.05 -13.21 -19.50
N LYS A 165 5.13 -13.08 -18.54
CA LYS A 165 5.08 -13.77 -17.25
C LYS A 165 6.08 -13.30 -16.19
N ASP A 166 6.97 -12.35 -16.49
CA ASP A 166 7.80 -11.77 -15.45
C ASP A 166 6.92 -11.01 -14.44
N LEU A 167 7.25 -11.14 -13.16
CA LEU A 167 6.76 -10.21 -12.13
C LEU A 167 7.44 -8.86 -12.37
N ILE A 168 6.65 -7.79 -12.50
CA ILE A 168 7.20 -6.48 -12.92
C ILE A 168 8.09 -5.87 -11.83
N GLY A 169 7.74 -6.04 -10.55
CA GLY A 169 8.52 -5.53 -9.43
C GLY A 169 8.18 -4.10 -9.03
N ILE A 170 7.02 -3.57 -9.45
CA ILE A 170 6.57 -2.20 -9.18
C ILE A 170 6.76 -1.75 -7.72
N PRO A 171 6.37 -2.55 -6.69
CA PRO A 171 6.51 -2.11 -5.31
C PRO A 171 7.95 -1.75 -4.93
N TRP A 172 8.88 -2.61 -5.29
CA TRP A 172 10.30 -2.41 -4.97
C TRP A 172 10.97 -1.35 -5.87
N MET A 173 10.58 -1.27 -7.16
CA MET A 173 11.04 -0.20 -8.04
C MET A 173 10.67 1.18 -7.46
N LEU A 174 9.41 1.33 -7.01
CA LEU A 174 8.96 2.59 -6.41
C LEU A 174 9.64 2.86 -5.07
N ALA A 175 9.76 1.88 -4.19
CA ALA A 175 10.44 2.04 -2.90
C ALA A 175 11.91 2.47 -3.08
N PHE A 176 12.63 1.90 -4.04
CA PHE A 176 14.01 2.28 -4.34
C PHE A 176 14.12 3.64 -5.02
N ALA A 177 13.17 3.99 -5.91
CA ALA A 177 13.12 5.31 -6.54
C ALA A 177 12.89 6.41 -5.50
N LEU A 178 11.96 6.21 -4.57
CA LEU A 178 11.71 7.15 -3.47
C LEU A 178 12.92 7.27 -2.54
N ARG A 179 13.59 6.15 -2.23
CA ARG A 179 14.83 6.19 -1.46
C ARG A 179 15.92 6.98 -2.19
N ALA A 180 16.05 6.83 -3.49
CA ALA A 180 17.00 7.60 -4.31
C ALA A 180 16.60 9.09 -4.38
N ASP A 181 15.31 9.41 -4.27
CA ASP A 181 14.76 10.77 -4.24
C ASP A 181 14.88 11.46 -2.87
N GLY A 182 15.46 10.80 -1.86
CA GLY A 182 15.77 11.39 -0.55
C GLY A 182 15.00 10.79 0.64
N TRP A 183 13.95 10.00 0.41
CA TRP A 183 13.23 9.32 1.49
C TRP A 183 14.09 8.29 2.22
N TYR A 184 13.89 8.16 3.51
CA TYR A 184 14.43 7.04 4.29
C TYR A 184 13.49 5.84 4.17
N LEU A 185 13.85 4.82 3.41
CA LEU A 185 13.12 3.54 3.37
C LEU A 185 13.39 2.79 4.68
N ARG A 186 12.39 2.76 5.57
CA ARG A 186 12.55 2.25 6.93
C ARG A 186 12.20 0.77 7.08
N GLN A 187 11.11 0.35 6.42
CA GLN A 187 10.64 -1.02 6.55
C GLN A 187 9.75 -1.40 5.38
N ASP A 188 9.79 -2.67 4.99
CA ASP A 188 8.77 -3.38 4.26
C ASP A 188 7.88 -4.15 5.24
N ILE A 189 6.59 -4.06 5.06
CA ILE A 189 5.58 -4.76 5.84
C ILE A 189 4.77 -5.61 4.88
N ILE A 190 4.58 -6.88 5.22
CA ILE A 190 3.79 -7.81 4.41
C ILE A 190 2.33 -7.79 4.90
N TRP A 191 1.43 -7.36 4.05
CA TRP A 191 0.01 -7.63 4.25
C TRP A 191 -0.31 -9.03 3.75
N HIS A 192 -0.36 -9.99 4.64
CA HIS A 192 -0.82 -11.34 4.36
C HIS A 192 -2.35 -11.39 4.30
N LYS A 193 -2.88 -11.89 3.17
CA LYS A 193 -4.32 -12.06 2.90
C LYS A 193 -4.68 -13.53 3.10
N PRO A 194 -5.35 -13.91 4.19
CA PRO A 194 -5.74 -15.32 4.41
C PRO A 194 -6.79 -15.81 3.42
N ASN A 195 -7.49 -14.89 2.76
CA ASN A 195 -8.52 -15.14 1.75
C ASN A 195 -8.18 -14.46 0.41
N PRO A 196 -7.04 -14.78 -0.25
CA PRO A 196 -6.70 -14.19 -1.53
C PRO A 196 -7.71 -14.61 -2.60
N MET A 197 -7.86 -13.79 -3.65
CA MET A 197 -8.65 -14.22 -4.80
C MET A 197 -7.99 -15.45 -5.46
N PRO A 198 -8.78 -16.48 -5.79
CA PRO A 198 -8.27 -17.65 -6.50
C PRO A 198 -7.66 -17.24 -7.86
N GLU A 199 -6.50 -17.79 -8.16
CA GLU A 199 -5.85 -17.65 -9.46
C GLU A 199 -5.87 -18.99 -10.21
N SER A 200 -6.16 -18.94 -11.50
CA SER A 200 -6.20 -20.15 -12.35
C SER A 200 -4.82 -20.59 -12.84
N VAL A 201 -3.75 -19.88 -12.48
CA VAL A 201 -2.38 -20.20 -12.89
C VAL A 201 -1.87 -21.45 -12.17
N GLN A 202 -1.08 -22.28 -12.87
CA GLN A 202 -0.54 -23.55 -12.36
C GLN A 202 0.99 -23.57 -12.30
N ASP A 203 1.65 -22.55 -12.83
CA ASP A 203 3.11 -22.46 -12.94
C ASP A 203 3.75 -21.55 -11.87
N ARG A 204 2.99 -21.11 -10.90
CA ARG A 204 3.43 -20.35 -9.72
C ARG A 204 2.41 -20.43 -8.58
N CYS A 205 2.84 -20.06 -7.39
CA CYS A 205 1.94 -19.97 -6.23
C CYS A 205 0.92 -18.85 -6.40
N THR A 206 -0.27 -19.02 -5.81
CA THR A 206 -1.27 -17.96 -5.67
C THR A 206 -0.71 -16.81 -4.82
N LYS A 207 -0.82 -15.58 -5.32
CA LYS A 207 -0.34 -14.40 -4.62
C LYS A 207 -1.25 -14.05 -3.43
N ALA A 208 -0.75 -14.24 -2.22
CA ALA A 208 -1.50 -14.07 -0.98
C ALA A 208 -1.00 -12.86 -0.16
N HIS A 209 -0.25 -11.94 -0.76
CA HIS A 209 0.26 -10.76 -0.04
C HIS A 209 0.42 -9.53 -0.92
N GLU A 210 0.45 -8.39 -0.28
CA GLU A 210 0.89 -7.10 -0.80
C GLU A 210 1.90 -6.47 0.16
N TYR A 211 2.52 -5.37 -0.26
CA TYR A 211 3.49 -4.63 0.55
C TYR A 211 2.88 -3.37 1.13
N ILE A 212 3.30 -3.04 2.35
CA ILE A 212 3.21 -1.68 2.90
C ILE A 212 4.64 -1.23 3.15
N PHE A 213 5.06 -0.15 2.49
CA PHE A 213 6.36 0.45 2.77
C PHE A 213 6.20 1.58 3.78
N LEU A 214 7.02 1.53 4.83
CA LEU A 214 7.23 2.65 5.73
C LEU A 214 8.44 3.45 5.25
N LEU A 215 8.19 4.70 4.89
CA LEU A 215 9.24 5.67 4.58
C LEU A 215 9.12 6.86 5.53
N SER A 216 10.23 7.56 5.78
CA SER A 216 10.25 8.76 6.59
C SER A 216 10.98 9.89 5.89
N LYS A 217 10.60 11.13 6.21
CA LYS A 217 11.22 12.33 5.67
C LYS A 217 12.62 12.56 6.24
N SER A 218 12.85 12.17 7.48
CA SER A 218 14.13 12.33 8.16
C SER A 218 14.56 11.07 8.92
N GLN A 219 15.81 11.04 9.36
CA GLN A 219 16.35 9.93 10.13
C GLN A 219 15.64 9.77 11.48
N LYS A 220 15.25 10.89 12.11
CA LYS A 220 14.42 10.92 13.30
C LYS A 220 13.02 11.31 12.89
N TYR A 221 12.03 10.48 13.20
CA TYR A 221 10.65 10.67 12.81
C TYR A 221 9.72 10.25 13.92
N TYR A 222 8.48 10.76 13.87
CA TYR A 222 7.44 10.35 14.79
C TYR A 222 7.03 8.90 14.55
N PHE A 223 7.05 8.10 15.61
CA PHE A 223 6.58 6.72 15.57
C PHE A 223 6.12 6.27 16.95
N ASP A 224 4.82 6.09 17.12
CA ASP A 224 4.22 5.59 18.35
C ASP A 224 4.17 4.05 18.31
N ASN A 225 5.19 3.42 18.86
CA ASN A 225 5.31 1.97 18.92
C ASN A 225 4.38 1.36 19.97
N GLU A 226 3.98 2.10 21.00
CA GLU A 226 3.09 1.62 22.06
C GLU A 226 1.66 1.52 21.57
N ALA A 227 1.18 2.48 20.77
CA ALA A 227 -0.16 2.50 20.19
C ALA A 227 -0.46 1.29 19.30
N ILE A 228 0.58 0.64 18.76
CA ILE A 228 0.44 -0.52 17.87
C ILE A 228 1.07 -1.81 18.42
N ALA A 229 1.47 -1.80 19.69
CA ALA A 229 2.12 -2.96 20.31
C ALA A 229 1.21 -4.20 20.31
N GLU A 230 1.82 -5.36 20.13
CA GLU A 230 1.12 -6.66 20.14
C GLU A 230 1.20 -7.32 21.53
N PRO A 231 0.17 -8.03 21.98
CA PRO A 231 0.28 -8.85 23.18
C PRO A 231 1.42 -9.85 23.09
N LEU A 232 2.09 -10.09 24.21
CA LEU A 232 3.08 -11.16 24.30
C LEU A 232 2.38 -12.51 24.07
N ALA A 233 3.02 -13.36 23.25
CA ALA A 233 2.50 -14.71 23.05
C ALA A 233 2.62 -15.51 24.36
N SER A 234 1.57 -16.24 24.74
CA SER A 234 1.54 -17.10 25.91
C SER A 234 2.69 -18.11 25.94
N ALA A 235 3.07 -18.64 24.77
CA ALA A 235 4.24 -19.51 24.63
C ALA A 235 5.56 -18.81 24.98
N SER A 236 5.70 -17.50 24.76
CA SER A 236 6.88 -16.74 25.17
C SER A 236 6.94 -16.58 26.69
N ILE A 237 5.79 -16.28 27.31
CA ILE A 237 5.66 -16.18 28.77
C ILE A 237 5.95 -17.53 29.40
N ALA A 238 5.32 -18.61 28.92
CA ALA A 238 5.53 -19.97 29.41
C ALA A 238 7.01 -20.40 29.30
N ARG A 239 7.68 -20.02 28.22
CA ARG A 239 9.12 -20.29 28.06
C ARG A 239 9.98 -19.55 29.09
N LEU A 240 9.68 -18.30 29.37
CA LEU A 240 10.41 -17.48 30.35
C LEU A 240 10.15 -17.93 31.79
N SER A 241 8.98 -18.52 32.05
CA SER A 241 8.57 -19.03 33.37
C SER A 241 9.13 -20.43 33.71
N GLN A 242 9.89 -21.06 32.78
CA GLN A 242 10.44 -22.40 33.03
C GLN A 242 11.53 -22.35 34.11
N THR A 243 11.38 -23.19 35.14
CA THR A 243 12.41 -23.43 36.11
C THR A 243 13.65 -24.05 35.43
N ASN A 244 14.83 -23.57 35.76
CA ASN A 244 16.12 -24.01 35.18
C ASN A 244 16.30 -23.70 33.67
N LEU A 245 15.70 -22.64 33.14
CA LEU A 245 15.89 -22.23 31.77
C LEU A 245 17.38 -22.04 31.40
N GLU A 246 18.19 -21.56 32.34
CA GLU A 246 19.63 -21.33 32.19
C GLU A 246 20.44 -22.62 32.11
N ASN A 247 19.96 -23.70 32.69
CA ASN A 247 20.65 -24.99 32.75
C ASN A 247 20.16 -25.99 31.70
N GLN A 248 19.21 -25.60 30.83
CA GLN A 248 18.78 -26.47 29.77
C GLN A 248 19.88 -26.64 28.72
N LYS A 249 20.25 -27.90 28.48
CA LYS A 249 21.20 -28.25 27.43
C LYS A 249 20.69 -27.77 26.06
N GLY A 250 21.56 -27.15 25.27
CA GLY A 250 21.28 -26.84 23.89
C GLY A 250 21.00 -28.10 23.07
N SER A 251 20.30 -27.95 21.98
CA SER A 251 19.95 -29.06 21.07
C SER A 251 21.22 -29.65 20.43
N ASP A 252 21.40 -30.95 20.52
CA ASP A 252 22.46 -31.72 19.85
C ASP A 252 22.15 -31.97 18.36
N ARG A 253 21.41 -31.08 17.71
CA ARG A 253 20.94 -31.24 16.32
C ARG A 253 22.04 -31.26 15.26
N VAL A 254 23.27 -30.91 15.60
CA VAL A 254 24.42 -31.00 14.68
C VAL A 254 25.41 -32.00 15.26
N PRO A 255 25.59 -33.18 14.62
CA PRO A 255 26.59 -34.15 15.06
C PRO A 255 28.01 -33.53 15.19
N GLY A 256 28.62 -33.68 16.36
CA GLY A 256 29.98 -33.16 16.62
C GLY A 256 30.06 -31.69 17.04
N LYS A 257 28.94 -30.96 17.21
CA LYS A 257 28.91 -29.67 17.87
C LYS A 257 28.00 -29.72 19.08
N THR A 258 28.61 -29.74 20.25
CA THR A 258 27.91 -29.43 21.51
C THR A 258 27.52 -27.94 21.45
N ASN A 259 26.28 -27.64 21.14
CA ASN A 259 25.72 -26.33 21.41
C ASN A 259 25.70 -26.17 22.92
N GLY A 260 26.40 -25.18 23.45
CA GLY A 260 26.32 -24.85 24.88
C GLY A 260 24.88 -24.65 25.34
N ASN A 261 24.63 -24.54 26.62
CA ASN A 261 23.31 -24.37 27.24
C ASN A 261 22.46 -23.41 26.43
N MET A 262 21.16 -23.73 26.27
CA MET A 262 20.23 -22.87 25.56
C MET A 262 20.38 -21.45 26.11
N LYS A 263 20.92 -20.59 25.29
CA LYS A 263 20.93 -19.16 25.59
C LYS A 263 19.50 -18.68 25.32
N ALA A 264 18.64 -18.82 26.30
CA ALA A 264 17.42 -18.04 26.34
C ALA A 264 17.81 -16.55 26.21
N VAL A 265 16.86 -15.68 26.20
CA VAL A 265 17.06 -14.22 26.14
C VAL A 265 18.11 -13.69 27.11
N TYR A 266 18.54 -14.53 28.03
CA TYR A 266 19.53 -14.30 29.08
C TYR A 266 20.88 -14.96 28.76
N CYS A 267 21.89 -14.17 28.51
CA CYS A 267 23.27 -14.57 28.56
C CYS A 267 23.86 -14.03 29.87
N GLY A 268 23.50 -14.68 30.97
CA GLY A 268 24.23 -14.53 32.24
C GLY A 268 25.56 -15.28 32.16
N SER A 269 26.56 -14.73 31.56
CA SER A 269 27.93 -15.12 31.82
C SER A 269 28.62 -13.88 32.33
N ASP A 270 29.10 -13.95 33.57
CA ASP A 270 29.97 -12.96 34.18
C ASP A 270 31.34 -12.83 33.47
N LYS A 271 31.43 -13.36 32.26
CA LYS A 271 32.59 -13.19 31.40
C LYS A 271 32.32 -12.10 30.38
N PRO A 272 33.10 -11.00 30.41
CA PRO A 272 33.01 -10.01 29.35
C PRO A 272 33.23 -10.69 28.01
N TYR A 273 32.34 -10.43 27.01
CA TYR A 273 32.55 -10.85 25.65
C TYR A 273 33.77 -10.13 25.09
N ILE A 274 34.93 -10.80 25.18
CA ILE A 274 36.16 -10.36 24.52
C ILE A 274 36.03 -10.81 23.05
N GLY A 275 35.16 -10.16 22.30
CA GLY A 275 35.16 -10.24 20.85
C GLY A 275 36.39 -9.49 20.35
N LYS A 276 37.25 -10.15 19.61
CA LYS A 276 38.36 -9.55 18.84
C LYS A 276 37.80 -8.65 17.74
N SER A 277 37.31 -7.47 18.09
CA SER A 277 37.10 -6.34 17.21
C SER A 277 36.70 -5.12 18.02
N THR A 278 37.62 -4.60 18.80
CA THR A 278 37.53 -3.22 19.29
C THR A 278 38.28 -2.32 18.30
N LYS A 279 37.78 -2.21 17.07
CA LYS A 279 38.11 -1.08 16.23
C LYS A 279 36.88 -0.21 16.13
N ASP A 280 36.92 0.88 16.87
CA ASP A 280 36.23 2.13 16.65
C ASP A 280 34.69 2.14 16.62
N TYR A 281 34.05 1.69 17.71
CA TYR A 281 32.87 2.37 18.19
C TYR A 281 33.19 2.97 19.54
N GLY A 282 33.16 4.31 19.61
CA GLY A 282 33.61 5.10 20.73
C GLY A 282 33.25 4.52 22.09
N ALA A 283 34.15 4.68 23.04
CA ALA A 283 34.06 4.21 24.41
C ALA A 283 32.82 4.76 25.13
N GLY A 284 31.64 4.17 24.82
CA GLY A 284 30.35 4.51 25.38
C GLY A 284 29.48 3.28 25.46
N GLY A 285 29.70 2.42 26.48
CA GLY A 285 28.65 1.57 26.95
C GLY A 285 28.52 0.18 26.33
N ALA A 286 29.51 -0.68 26.52
CA ALA A 286 29.23 -2.09 26.80
C ALA A 286 28.71 -2.21 28.25
N GLN A 287 27.84 -1.29 28.67
CA GLN A 287 27.14 -1.38 29.94
C GLN A 287 26.08 -2.48 29.78
N ASP A 288 26.38 -3.64 30.33
CA ASP A 288 25.44 -4.54 30.96
C ASP A 288 24.17 -4.89 30.14
N ALA A 289 24.39 -5.35 28.89
CA ALA A 289 23.29 -5.92 28.10
C ALA A 289 22.63 -7.13 28.79
N SER A 290 23.36 -7.80 29.71
CA SER A 290 22.84 -8.92 30.49
C SER A 290 21.93 -8.45 31.62
N ALA A 291 22.32 -7.44 32.37
CA ALA A 291 21.49 -6.88 33.46
C ALA A 291 20.22 -6.21 32.89
N THR A 292 20.31 -5.54 31.74
CA THR A 292 19.13 -4.97 31.06
C THR A 292 18.17 -6.06 30.60
N LYS A 293 18.67 -7.17 30.06
CA LYS A 293 17.86 -8.31 29.65
C LYS A 293 17.18 -9.00 30.83
N ALA A 294 17.91 -9.23 31.94
CA ALA A 294 17.35 -9.79 33.15
C ALA A 294 16.18 -8.94 33.67
N ARG A 295 16.36 -7.63 33.77
CA ARG A 295 15.27 -6.71 34.16
C ARG A 295 14.06 -6.79 33.24
N ILE A 296 14.24 -6.96 31.94
CA ILE A 296 13.13 -7.11 30.99
C ILE A 296 12.38 -8.42 31.27
N VAL A 297 13.09 -9.52 31.48
CA VAL A 297 12.47 -10.83 31.82
C VAL A 297 11.67 -10.73 33.13
N ASP A 298 12.24 -10.13 34.17
CA ASP A 298 11.57 -9.93 35.43
C ASP A 298 10.29 -9.08 35.28
N ARG A 299 10.34 -8.02 34.49
CA ARG A 299 9.20 -7.17 34.18
C ARG A 299 8.11 -7.89 33.36
N ILE A 300 8.49 -8.83 32.51
CA ILE A 300 7.55 -9.68 31.79
C ILE A 300 6.88 -10.67 32.74
N LEU A 301 7.66 -11.31 33.61
CA LEU A 301 7.16 -12.30 34.57
C LEU A 301 6.29 -11.67 35.68
N SER A 302 6.60 -10.43 36.08
CA SER A 302 5.77 -9.67 37.01
C SER A 302 4.48 -9.13 36.40
N GLY A 303 4.32 -9.22 35.07
CA GLY A 303 3.17 -8.68 34.35
C GLY A 303 3.26 -7.16 34.08
N GLU A 304 4.39 -6.53 34.35
CA GLU A 304 4.61 -5.09 34.05
C GLU A 304 4.72 -4.87 32.54
N ILE A 305 5.36 -5.79 31.80
CA ILE A 305 5.44 -5.79 30.33
C ILE A 305 4.53 -6.89 29.80
N THR A 306 3.42 -6.49 29.17
CA THR A 306 2.43 -7.40 28.59
C THR A 306 2.42 -7.37 27.05
N THR A 307 3.16 -6.45 26.45
CA THR A 307 3.19 -6.21 25.03
C THR A 307 4.61 -6.29 24.45
N ARG A 308 4.67 -6.40 23.14
CA ARG A 308 5.90 -6.36 22.35
C ARG A 308 5.70 -5.50 21.11
N ASN A 309 6.78 -5.08 20.49
CA ASN A 309 6.72 -4.37 19.20
C ASN A 309 5.94 -5.20 18.16
N LYS A 310 5.11 -4.52 17.38
CA LYS A 310 4.38 -5.12 16.26
C LYS A 310 5.36 -5.69 15.23
N ARG A 311 5.07 -6.90 14.77
CA ARG A 311 5.87 -7.57 13.74
C ARG A 311 5.51 -7.10 12.35
N SER A 312 6.39 -7.31 11.36
CA SER A 312 6.26 -6.82 9.99
C SER A 312 5.40 -7.70 9.07
N VAL A 313 4.76 -8.76 9.56
CA VAL A 313 3.78 -9.55 8.79
C VAL A 313 2.42 -9.40 9.44
N TRP A 314 1.50 -8.75 8.73
CA TRP A 314 0.16 -8.43 9.20
C TRP A 314 -0.86 -9.30 8.47
N THR A 315 -1.58 -10.13 9.21
CA THR A 315 -2.65 -10.96 8.66
C THR A 315 -3.96 -10.20 8.79
N VAL A 316 -4.45 -9.68 7.67
CA VAL A 316 -5.70 -8.92 7.59
C VAL A 316 -6.55 -9.44 6.45
N THR A 317 -7.78 -9.85 6.77
CA THR A 317 -8.74 -10.36 5.80
C THR A 317 -9.23 -9.26 4.87
N THR A 318 -9.28 -9.53 3.58
CA THR A 318 -9.93 -8.64 2.62
C THR A 318 -11.43 -8.63 2.89
N LYS A 319 -12.00 -7.44 3.04
CA LYS A 319 -13.45 -7.25 3.26
C LYS A 319 -14.06 -6.73 1.96
N PRO A 320 -15.12 -7.36 1.41
CA PRO A 320 -15.81 -6.82 0.24
C PRO A 320 -16.45 -5.48 0.62
N TYR A 321 -16.23 -4.48 -0.21
CA TYR A 321 -16.91 -3.20 -0.07
C TYR A 321 -18.18 -3.21 -0.93
N LYS A 322 -19.34 -2.89 -0.32
CA LYS A 322 -20.66 -2.92 -1.01
C LYS A 322 -20.90 -1.73 -1.93
N GLY A 323 -20.07 -0.69 -1.89
CA GLY A 323 -20.17 0.48 -2.76
C GLY A 323 -19.50 0.24 -4.12
N ALA A 324 -19.74 1.14 -5.07
CA ALA A 324 -19.20 1.07 -6.44
C ALA A 324 -17.69 1.36 -6.56
N HIS A 325 -16.90 1.10 -5.53
CA HIS A 325 -15.44 1.27 -5.52
C HIS A 325 -14.73 -0.07 -5.44
N PHE A 326 -13.83 -0.34 -6.39
CA PHE A 326 -13.26 -1.68 -6.63
C PHE A 326 -11.91 -1.95 -5.95
N ALA A 327 -11.26 -0.96 -5.35
CA ALA A 327 -9.92 -1.10 -4.78
C ALA A 327 -9.80 -0.34 -3.47
N THR A 328 -10.31 -0.93 -2.38
CA THR A 328 -10.17 -0.36 -1.04
C THR A 328 -9.36 -1.31 -0.17
N PHE A 329 -8.38 -0.79 0.56
CA PHE A 329 -7.77 -1.55 1.64
C PHE A 329 -8.73 -1.59 2.85
N PRO A 330 -8.71 -2.68 3.65
CA PRO A 330 -9.55 -2.76 4.84
C PRO A 330 -9.11 -1.77 5.92
N PRO A 331 -10.03 -1.19 6.70
CA PRO A 331 -9.70 -0.29 7.82
C PRO A 331 -8.67 -0.87 8.78
N ASP A 332 -8.82 -2.16 9.12
CA ASP A 332 -7.93 -2.85 10.06
C ASP A 332 -6.45 -2.88 9.59
N LEU A 333 -6.23 -2.75 8.28
CA LEU A 333 -4.88 -2.71 7.72
C LEU A 333 -4.17 -1.39 8.00
N ILE A 334 -4.90 -0.27 7.87
CA ILE A 334 -4.30 1.06 7.95
C ILE A 334 -4.39 1.69 9.35
N THR A 335 -5.23 1.14 10.22
CA THR A 335 -5.32 1.60 11.61
C THR A 335 -3.95 1.64 12.30
N PRO A 336 -3.11 0.59 12.25
CA PRO A 336 -1.78 0.66 12.83
C PRO A 336 -0.88 1.73 12.19
N CYS A 337 -1.02 1.98 10.87
CA CYS A 337 -0.25 3.00 10.17
C CYS A 337 -0.58 4.40 10.69
N ILE A 338 -1.88 4.67 10.88
CA ILE A 338 -2.38 5.96 11.38
C ILE A 338 -1.99 6.16 12.84
N LEU A 339 -2.18 5.14 13.68
CA LEU A 339 -1.85 5.23 15.12
C LEU A 339 -0.35 5.44 15.34
N ALA A 340 0.49 4.72 14.60
CA ALA A 340 1.94 4.87 14.72
C ALA A 340 2.47 6.16 14.10
N GLY A 341 1.84 6.64 13.01
CA GLY A 341 2.36 7.75 12.22
C GLY A 341 1.83 9.13 12.61
N ALA A 342 0.74 9.23 13.38
CA ALA A 342 0.16 10.52 13.79
C ALA A 342 -0.26 10.52 15.25
N PRO A 343 0.08 11.56 16.04
CA PRO A 343 -0.46 11.77 17.39
C PRO A 343 -1.96 12.04 17.34
N ALA A 344 -2.63 11.95 18.49
CA ALA A 344 -4.02 12.36 18.60
C ALA A 344 -4.19 13.83 18.17
N GLY A 345 -5.24 14.13 17.40
CA GLY A 345 -5.46 15.43 16.77
C GLY A 345 -4.57 15.75 15.57
N GLY A 346 -3.57 14.91 15.26
CA GLY A 346 -2.70 15.07 14.11
C GLY A 346 -3.43 14.88 12.77
N ILE A 347 -2.83 15.33 11.69
CA ILE A 347 -3.40 15.26 10.32
C ILE A 347 -2.82 14.07 9.55
N VAL A 348 -3.70 13.24 9.01
CA VAL A 348 -3.38 12.12 8.11
C VAL A 348 -3.67 12.53 6.67
N LEU A 349 -2.69 12.42 5.79
CA LEU A 349 -2.80 12.76 4.38
C LEU A 349 -3.05 11.50 3.54
N ASP A 350 -3.95 11.57 2.55
CA ASP A 350 -4.10 10.57 1.50
C ASP A 350 -4.25 11.25 0.13
N PRO A 351 -3.21 11.23 -0.74
CA PRO A 351 -3.27 11.82 -2.07
C PRO A 351 -4.17 11.04 -3.06
N PHE A 352 -4.64 9.84 -2.69
CA PHE A 352 -5.49 8.96 -3.49
C PHE A 352 -6.68 8.45 -2.67
N MET A 353 -7.47 9.40 -2.15
CA MET A 353 -8.51 9.17 -1.13
C MET A 353 -9.53 8.08 -1.49
N GLY A 354 -9.82 7.90 -2.78
CA GLY A 354 -10.81 6.92 -3.26
C GLY A 354 -12.16 7.10 -2.58
N SER A 355 -12.63 6.05 -1.92
CA SER A 355 -13.90 6.06 -1.19
C SER A 355 -13.83 6.65 0.23
N GLY A 356 -12.69 7.23 0.67
CA GLY A 356 -12.55 7.89 1.96
C GLY A 356 -12.21 6.96 3.14
N THR A 357 -11.61 5.80 2.89
CA THR A 357 -11.26 4.86 3.97
C THR A 357 -10.26 5.49 4.96
N THR A 358 -9.21 6.14 4.45
CA THR A 358 -8.19 6.80 5.29
C THR A 358 -8.81 7.88 6.18
N ALA A 359 -9.69 8.72 5.62
CA ALA A 359 -10.40 9.75 6.36
C ALA A 359 -11.25 9.16 7.50
N ALA A 360 -12.05 8.14 7.18
CA ALA A 360 -12.93 7.51 8.17
C ALA A 360 -12.13 6.87 9.32
N VAL A 361 -11.01 6.20 9.01
CA VAL A 361 -10.15 5.59 10.04
C VAL A 361 -9.42 6.65 10.86
N ALA A 362 -8.97 7.75 10.24
CA ALA A 362 -8.38 8.87 10.97
C ALA A 362 -9.36 9.46 11.99
N ILE A 363 -10.58 9.77 11.56
CA ILE A 363 -11.66 10.30 12.44
C ILE A 363 -11.95 9.33 13.58
N ALA A 364 -12.19 8.06 13.27
CA ALA A 364 -12.51 7.03 14.25
C ALA A 364 -11.40 6.85 15.32
N ASN A 365 -10.18 7.29 15.03
CA ASN A 365 -9.05 7.25 15.96
C ASN A 365 -8.65 8.64 16.49
N GLY A 366 -9.51 9.65 16.40
CA GLY A 366 -9.26 10.99 16.94
C GLY A 366 -8.17 11.77 16.18
N ARG A 367 -8.02 11.54 14.89
CA ARG A 367 -7.10 12.28 14.01
C ARG A 367 -7.90 13.05 12.97
N ASN A 368 -7.31 14.14 12.48
CA ASN A 368 -7.82 14.87 11.33
C ASN A 368 -7.33 14.23 10.02
N TYR A 369 -7.87 14.67 8.90
CA TYR A 369 -7.45 14.16 7.60
C TYR A 369 -7.37 15.25 6.53
N LEU A 370 -6.55 15.00 5.52
CA LEU A 370 -6.51 15.71 4.25
C LEU A 370 -6.52 14.68 3.12
N GLY A 371 -7.28 14.93 2.07
CA GLY A 371 -7.37 13.97 0.98
C GLY A 371 -7.55 14.61 -0.38
N CYS A 372 -6.98 13.96 -1.41
CA CYS A 372 -7.20 14.29 -2.80
C CYS A 372 -7.90 13.13 -3.50
N GLU A 373 -8.78 13.46 -4.44
CA GLU A 373 -9.45 12.48 -5.31
C GLU A 373 -9.67 13.09 -6.69
N LEU A 374 -9.25 12.37 -7.73
CA LEU A 374 -9.39 12.81 -9.10
C LEU A 374 -10.82 12.64 -9.60
N ASN A 375 -11.46 11.53 -9.23
CA ASN A 375 -12.81 11.18 -9.67
C ASN A 375 -13.86 11.77 -8.73
N SER A 376 -14.53 12.85 -9.16
CA SER A 376 -15.59 13.49 -8.38
C SER A 376 -16.83 12.61 -8.12
N ALA A 377 -17.00 11.50 -8.86
CA ALA A 377 -18.09 10.55 -8.61
C ALA A 377 -17.97 9.84 -7.25
N TYR A 378 -16.79 9.84 -6.63
CA TYR A 378 -16.61 9.29 -5.29
C TYR A 378 -16.99 10.23 -4.15
N LYS A 379 -17.39 11.47 -4.47
CA LYS A 379 -17.75 12.47 -3.45
C LYS A 379 -18.85 11.98 -2.52
N GLU A 380 -19.93 11.45 -3.05
CA GLU A 380 -21.06 10.97 -2.23
C GLU A 380 -20.65 9.81 -1.31
N LEU A 381 -19.81 8.89 -1.82
CA LEU A 381 -19.28 7.78 -1.02
C LEU A 381 -18.38 8.27 0.12
N GLN A 382 -17.55 9.28 -0.14
CA GLN A 382 -16.70 9.91 0.88
C GLN A 382 -17.55 10.60 1.94
N ASP A 383 -18.52 11.43 1.52
CA ASP A 383 -19.40 12.18 2.42
C ASP A 383 -20.17 11.26 3.38
N ILE A 384 -20.71 10.13 2.87
CA ILE A 384 -21.40 9.12 3.68
C ILE A 384 -20.43 8.51 4.69
N ARG A 385 -19.27 8.03 4.23
CA ARG A 385 -18.32 7.34 5.09
C ARG A 385 -17.72 8.23 6.19
N ILE A 386 -17.42 9.49 5.85
CA ILE A 386 -16.92 10.49 6.78
C ILE A 386 -17.97 10.83 7.83
N ARG A 387 -19.23 11.07 7.39
CA ARG A 387 -20.35 11.31 8.30
C ARG A 387 -20.56 10.15 9.27
N ASP A 388 -20.56 8.90 8.75
CA ASP A 388 -20.75 7.72 9.59
C ASP A 388 -19.61 7.53 10.59
N ALA A 389 -18.38 7.89 10.24
CA ALA A 389 -17.24 7.89 11.15
C ALA A 389 -17.40 8.91 12.29
N HIS A 390 -17.87 10.12 11.99
CA HIS A 390 -18.15 11.13 13.02
C HIS A 390 -19.29 10.70 13.95
N LEU A 391 -20.36 10.10 13.45
CA LEU A 391 -21.45 9.60 14.27
C LEU A 391 -20.99 8.47 15.19
N GLY A 392 -20.15 7.56 14.69
CA GLY A 392 -19.56 6.48 15.49
C GLY A 392 -18.68 7.02 16.62
N THR A 393 -17.89 8.05 16.37
CA THR A 393 -17.04 8.69 17.39
C THR A 393 -17.89 9.40 18.44
N ALA A 394 -18.91 10.16 18.06
CA ALA A 394 -19.79 10.85 18.98
C ALA A 394 -20.56 9.89 19.91
N GLN A 395 -20.92 8.68 19.43
CA GLN A 395 -21.54 7.66 20.27
C GLN A 395 -20.57 7.07 21.30
N MET A 396 -19.27 6.97 20.97
CA MET A 396 -18.24 6.47 21.91
C MET A 396 -17.90 7.49 23.02
N GLU A 397 -18.04 8.79 22.78
CA GLU A 397 -17.82 9.85 23.78
C GLU A 397 -18.97 9.97 24.79
N LEU A 398 -20.13 9.38 24.50
CA LEU A 398 -21.32 9.43 25.37
C LEU A 398 -21.45 8.22 26.32
N ILE A 399 -20.55 7.23 26.21
CA ILE A 399 -20.47 6.00 27.04
C ILE A 399 -19.27 6.11 27.99
#